data_1d903c2d4157f98255297c646eed081a
#
_entry.id   1d903c2d4157f98255297c646eed081a
#
_cell.length_a   1.000
_cell.length_b   1.000
_cell.length_c   1.000
_cell.angle_alpha   90.00
_cell.angle_beta   90.00
_cell.angle_gamma   90.00
#
_symmetry.space_group_name_H-M   'P 1'
#
loop_
_entity.id
_entity.type
_entity.pdbx_description
1 polymer ?
#
loop_
_entity_poly.entity_id
_entity_poly.type
_entity_poly.pdbx_seq_one_letter_code
_entity_poly.pdbx_strand_id
1 'polypeptide(L)'
;PNNTLTATENDPGSPWAIGSEKGGHDTIHPDLGTEKDFKAFVAAANKLGIEVALDLALQASPDHPWVTQHPNWFKQLADGSIAYAENPPKKYQDIYPIYFDDDPEGIRAEVLSILKKWIGLGVRIFRVDNPHTKPANFWQKLIAEIQDFDSSVIFLAEAFTRPAMMAALGKVGFQQSYTYFTWRNNKSELEDYLRELSQVSADYFRPNLWVNTPDILTSYLQFGGHPAFKIRATIAATAGASWGMYAGYELYEAVARPGAEEAIDNEKFEIKFRDFEGAADRDKSLAPRIALLNQIRRQNPAIRQLRNLILHDSEDPEILVYSKSLEAEFNQGTPNTVIVVVNTDPRSVRETMVLIDLEKLNLPEAFMVEDMITGKRFEWGARNYVKLDSFDEPAHILRVIP
;
A
#
# COMPACT_ATOMS: atom_id res chain seq x y z
N PRO A 1 11.29 -24.05 -0.25
CA PRO A 1 11.94 -24.33 -1.54
C PRO A 1 12.55 -23.15 -2.25
N ASN A 2 12.90 -22.08 -1.69
CA ASN A 2 13.77 -21.03 -2.25
C ASN A 2 13.74 -20.92 -3.82
N ASN A 3 12.54 -20.87 -4.39
CA ASN A 3 12.25 -20.85 -5.84
C ASN A 3 12.72 -22.08 -6.64
N THR A 4 12.92 -23.24 -6.03
CA THR A 4 13.30 -24.49 -6.66
C THR A 4 12.23 -25.57 -6.49
N LEU A 5 12.25 -26.62 -7.32
CA LEU A 5 11.35 -27.77 -7.18
C LEU A 5 11.77 -28.73 -6.07
N THR A 6 13.02 -28.63 -5.61
CA THR A 6 13.57 -29.52 -4.59
C THR A 6 13.44 -28.88 -3.22
N ALA A 7 12.68 -29.52 -2.34
CA ALA A 7 12.58 -29.15 -0.94
C ALA A 7 13.30 -30.17 -0.07
N THR A 8 13.87 -29.71 1.05
CA THR A 8 14.35 -30.58 2.13
C THR A 8 13.19 -30.81 3.11
N GLU A 9 13.32 -31.82 4.00
CA GLU A 9 12.28 -32.16 4.97
C GLU A 9 11.85 -30.98 5.87
N ASN A 10 12.75 -30.02 6.10
CA ASN A 10 12.49 -28.83 6.94
C ASN A 10 12.36 -27.54 6.13
N ASP A 11 12.11 -27.63 4.84
CA ASP A 11 11.94 -26.44 4.02
C ASP A 11 10.55 -25.83 4.24
N PRO A 12 10.44 -24.55 4.63
CA PRO A 12 9.15 -23.94 4.99
C PRO A 12 8.17 -23.78 3.82
N GLY A 13 8.60 -24.04 2.60
CA GLY A 13 7.77 -23.80 1.42
C GLY A 13 7.72 -22.33 0.99
N SER A 14 7.03 -22.05 -0.11
CA SER A 14 6.81 -20.70 -0.63
C SER A 14 5.34 -20.31 -0.48
N PRO A 15 5.01 -19.25 0.24
CA PRO A 15 3.61 -18.81 0.38
C PRO A 15 2.98 -18.35 -0.93
N TRP A 16 3.79 -18.03 -1.94
CA TRP A 16 3.33 -17.60 -3.27
C TRP A 16 3.15 -18.77 -4.25
N ALA A 17 3.62 -19.98 -3.91
CA ALA A 17 3.25 -21.23 -4.54
C ALA A 17 1.96 -21.73 -3.88
N ILE A 18 0.81 -21.24 -4.33
CA ILE A 18 -0.46 -21.45 -3.66
C ILE A 18 -0.90 -22.91 -3.72
N GLY A 19 -1.36 -23.43 -2.59
CA GLY A 19 -1.92 -24.77 -2.47
C GLY A 19 -0.89 -25.87 -2.26
N SER A 20 -1.38 -27.09 -2.13
CA SER A 20 -0.65 -28.34 -2.00
C SER A 20 -1.58 -29.49 -2.36
N GLU A 21 -1.11 -30.73 -2.27
CA GLU A 21 -1.97 -31.93 -2.39
C GLU A 21 -3.17 -31.93 -1.42
N LYS A 22 -3.12 -31.14 -0.33
CA LYS A 22 -4.17 -31.02 0.70
C LYS A 22 -5.25 -30.00 0.36
N GLY A 23 -5.07 -29.18 -0.65
CA GLY A 23 -6.06 -28.20 -1.08
C GLY A 23 -5.46 -26.99 -1.79
N GLY A 24 -6.33 -26.21 -2.41
CA GLY A 24 -5.97 -25.02 -3.22
C GLY A 24 -6.45 -23.71 -2.59
N HIS A 25 -6.81 -22.77 -3.47
CA HIS A 25 -7.21 -21.40 -3.13
C HIS A 25 -8.45 -21.27 -2.27
N ASP A 26 -9.23 -22.34 -2.14
CA ASP A 26 -10.45 -22.42 -1.34
C ASP A 26 -10.25 -23.09 0.02
N THR A 27 -9.02 -23.44 0.39
CA THR A 27 -8.71 -24.19 1.61
C THR A 27 -7.83 -23.40 2.57
N ILE A 28 -7.95 -23.73 3.86
CA ILE A 28 -7.08 -23.21 4.91
C ILE A 28 -5.97 -24.24 5.16
N HIS A 29 -4.74 -23.77 5.25
CA HIS A 29 -3.62 -24.65 5.59
C HIS A 29 -3.88 -25.31 6.94
N PRO A 30 -3.74 -26.65 7.08
CA PRO A 30 -4.09 -27.38 8.31
C PRO A 30 -3.42 -26.85 9.59
N ASP A 31 -2.19 -26.34 9.47
CA ASP A 31 -1.44 -25.79 10.61
C ASP A 31 -1.99 -24.43 11.09
N LEU A 32 -2.79 -23.75 10.27
CA LEU A 32 -3.43 -22.48 10.62
C LEU A 32 -4.82 -22.65 11.24
N GLY A 33 -5.36 -23.87 11.25
CA GLY A 33 -6.68 -24.16 11.83
C GLY A 33 -7.75 -24.50 10.82
N THR A 34 -9.00 -24.22 11.17
CA THR A 34 -10.21 -24.59 10.44
C THR A 34 -10.96 -23.34 9.91
N GLU A 35 -11.95 -23.55 9.05
CA GLU A 35 -12.86 -22.45 8.62
C GLU A 35 -13.57 -21.78 9.81
N LYS A 36 -13.86 -22.53 10.89
CA LYS A 36 -14.44 -21.96 12.10
C LYS A 36 -13.47 -20.99 12.78
N ASP A 37 -12.19 -21.36 12.85
CA ASP A 37 -11.16 -20.52 13.45
C ASP A 37 -10.91 -19.27 12.62
N PHE A 38 -10.86 -19.41 11.29
CA PHE A 38 -10.75 -18.27 10.38
C PHE A 38 -11.94 -17.31 10.51
N LYS A 39 -13.17 -17.84 10.55
CA LYS A 39 -14.38 -17.02 10.75
C LYS A 39 -14.35 -16.28 12.10
N ALA A 40 -13.87 -16.93 13.16
CA ALA A 40 -13.70 -16.33 14.47
C ALA A 40 -12.63 -15.19 14.44
N PHE A 41 -11.53 -15.41 13.73
CA PHE A 41 -10.48 -14.40 13.52
C PHE A 41 -11.03 -13.16 12.80
N VAL A 42 -11.72 -13.33 11.67
CA VAL A 42 -12.34 -12.22 10.92
C VAL A 42 -13.33 -11.45 11.80
N ALA A 43 -14.17 -12.18 12.56
CA ALA A 43 -15.12 -11.55 13.47
C ALA A 43 -14.45 -10.78 14.62
N ALA A 44 -13.33 -11.28 15.13
CA ALA A 44 -12.56 -10.60 16.17
C ALA A 44 -11.90 -9.32 15.64
N ALA A 45 -11.32 -9.36 14.44
CA ALA A 45 -10.76 -8.18 13.77
C ALA A 45 -11.84 -7.09 13.57
N ASN A 46 -12.99 -7.48 13.04
CA ASN A 46 -14.11 -6.56 12.78
C ASN A 46 -14.63 -5.88 14.07
N LYS A 47 -14.63 -6.57 15.20
CA LYS A 47 -14.99 -5.98 16.50
C LYS A 47 -14.05 -4.84 16.94
N LEU A 48 -12.80 -4.89 16.47
CA LEU A 48 -11.80 -3.85 16.70
C LEU A 48 -11.81 -2.75 15.62
N GLY A 49 -12.73 -2.83 14.64
CA GLY A 49 -12.78 -1.91 13.50
C GLY A 49 -11.69 -2.17 12.47
N ILE A 50 -11.16 -3.41 12.43
CA ILE A 50 -10.13 -3.85 11.48
C ILE A 50 -10.79 -4.80 10.48
N GLU A 51 -10.66 -4.53 9.20
CA GLU A 51 -11.09 -5.41 8.13
C GLU A 51 -9.94 -6.32 7.70
N VAL A 52 -10.26 -7.57 7.38
CA VAL A 52 -9.30 -8.56 6.90
C VAL A 52 -9.26 -8.51 5.38
N ALA A 53 -8.07 -8.28 4.81
CA ALA A 53 -7.81 -8.42 3.39
C ALA A 53 -7.06 -9.73 3.13
N LEU A 54 -7.57 -10.54 2.19
CA LEU A 54 -6.89 -11.75 1.73
C LEU A 54 -6.13 -11.49 0.43
N ASP A 55 -4.97 -12.11 0.30
CA ASP A 55 -4.28 -12.18 -0.97
C ASP A 55 -4.99 -13.11 -1.94
N LEU A 56 -5.19 -12.66 -3.17
CA LEU A 56 -5.62 -13.45 -4.30
C LEU A 56 -4.47 -13.54 -5.30
N ALA A 57 -3.69 -14.61 -5.21
CA ALA A 57 -2.59 -14.91 -6.11
C ALA A 57 -2.99 -16.05 -7.05
N LEU A 58 -3.31 -15.72 -8.32
CA LEU A 58 -3.74 -16.71 -9.31
C LEU A 58 -2.53 -17.39 -9.94
N GLN A 59 -1.98 -18.31 -9.19
CA GLN A 59 -0.85 -19.17 -9.51
C GLN A 59 -0.90 -20.41 -8.61
N ALA A 60 -0.22 -21.46 -8.95
CA ALA A 60 -0.31 -22.73 -8.25
C ALA A 60 1.07 -23.29 -7.91
N SER A 61 1.15 -24.04 -6.80
CA SER A 61 2.26 -24.94 -6.53
C SER A 61 2.26 -26.12 -7.51
N PRO A 62 3.37 -26.84 -7.68
CA PRO A 62 3.41 -28.02 -8.54
C PRO A 62 2.46 -29.16 -8.13
N ASP A 63 2.10 -29.23 -6.86
CA ASP A 63 1.20 -30.23 -6.26
C ASP A 63 -0.21 -29.70 -6.00
N HIS A 64 -0.56 -28.51 -6.51
CA HIS A 64 -1.92 -27.98 -6.43
C HIS A 64 -2.93 -28.91 -7.13
N PRO A 65 -4.14 -29.11 -6.58
CA PRO A 65 -5.16 -29.96 -7.20
C PRO A 65 -5.48 -29.63 -8.66
N TRP A 66 -5.45 -28.37 -9.05
CA TRP A 66 -5.71 -27.95 -10.43
C TRP A 66 -4.70 -28.51 -11.45
N VAL A 67 -3.46 -28.81 -11.03
CA VAL A 67 -2.44 -29.35 -11.94
C VAL A 67 -2.86 -30.70 -12.53
N THR A 68 -3.58 -31.50 -11.72
CA THR A 68 -4.12 -32.80 -12.14
C THR A 68 -5.56 -32.74 -12.64
N GLN A 69 -6.39 -31.89 -12.07
CA GLN A 69 -7.81 -31.76 -12.40
C GLN A 69 -8.06 -30.93 -13.65
N HIS A 70 -7.23 -29.92 -13.88
CA HIS A 70 -7.36 -28.96 -15.00
C HIS A 70 -6.00 -28.73 -15.68
N PRO A 71 -5.39 -29.77 -16.28
CA PRO A 71 -4.04 -29.64 -16.89
C PRO A 71 -3.97 -28.60 -18.02
N ASN A 72 -5.09 -28.29 -18.67
CA ASN A 72 -5.21 -27.24 -19.67
C ASN A 72 -5.16 -25.80 -19.09
N TRP A 73 -5.22 -25.65 -17.76
CA TRP A 73 -5.00 -24.35 -17.11
C TRP A 73 -3.54 -24.01 -16.90
N PHE A 74 -2.64 -24.89 -17.39
CA PHE A 74 -1.19 -24.68 -17.29
C PHE A 74 -0.53 -24.86 -18.65
N LYS A 75 0.36 -23.93 -19.00
CA LYS A 75 1.08 -24.00 -20.26
C LYS A 75 2.13 -25.10 -20.22
N GLN A 76 2.00 -26.08 -21.10
CA GLN A 76 2.99 -27.14 -21.28
C GLN A 76 4.09 -26.71 -22.25
N LEU A 77 5.31 -27.08 -21.94
CA LEU A 77 6.47 -26.95 -22.81
C LEU A 77 6.58 -28.16 -23.74
N ALA A 78 7.46 -28.06 -24.77
CA ALA A 78 7.64 -29.12 -25.78
C ALA A 78 8.11 -30.46 -25.20
N ASP A 79 8.78 -30.45 -24.06
CA ASP A 79 9.23 -31.64 -23.33
C ASP A 79 8.15 -32.23 -22.39
N GLY A 80 6.96 -31.64 -22.36
CA GLY A 80 5.85 -32.07 -21.52
C GLY A 80 5.87 -31.51 -20.09
N SER A 81 6.89 -30.75 -19.72
CA SER A 81 6.92 -30.05 -18.43
C SER A 81 5.99 -28.83 -18.42
N ILE A 82 5.52 -28.42 -17.23
CA ILE A 82 4.72 -27.20 -17.07
C ILE A 82 5.66 -25.99 -17.01
N ALA A 83 5.30 -24.93 -17.71
CA ALA A 83 6.02 -23.66 -17.65
C ALA A 83 5.86 -23.01 -16.25
N TYR A 84 6.97 -22.68 -15.61
CA TYR A 84 7.01 -22.00 -14.33
C TYR A 84 7.12 -20.47 -14.50
N ALA A 85 6.87 -19.73 -13.41
CA ALA A 85 6.95 -18.29 -13.41
C ALA A 85 8.40 -17.79 -13.57
N GLU A 86 8.60 -16.79 -14.43
CA GLU A 86 9.89 -16.16 -14.65
C GLU A 86 9.76 -14.63 -14.65
N ASN A 87 10.74 -13.99 -14.02
CA ASN A 87 10.99 -12.56 -14.14
C ASN A 87 12.51 -12.36 -14.24
N PRO A 88 13.08 -12.48 -15.46
CA PRO A 88 14.51 -12.54 -15.64
C PRO A 88 15.29 -11.45 -14.92
N PRO A 89 16.40 -11.81 -14.22
CA PRO A 89 17.05 -13.13 -14.20
C PRO A 89 16.42 -14.13 -13.20
N LYS A 90 15.36 -13.77 -12.46
CA LYS A 90 14.72 -14.63 -11.45
C LYS A 90 13.87 -15.71 -12.12
N LYS A 91 13.95 -16.94 -11.58
CA LYS A 91 13.13 -18.10 -11.94
C LYS A 91 12.47 -18.65 -10.70
N TYR A 92 11.17 -18.90 -10.79
CA TYR A 92 10.33 -19.40 -9.68
C TYR A 92 9.79 -20.77 -10.10
N GLN A 93 10.65 -21.81 -10.02
CA GLN A 93 10.32 -23.15 -10.51
C GLN A 93 9.19 -23.83 -9.71
N ASP A 94 8.94 -23.34 -8.50
CA ASP A 94 7.88 -23.77 -7.59
C ASP A 94 6.54 -23.07 -7.83
N ILE A 95 6.44 -22.18 -8.82
CA ILE A 95 5.23 -21.41 -9.13
C ILE A 95 4.79 -21.69 -10.58
N TYR A 96 3.60 -22.26 -10.74
CA TYR A 96 2.96 -22.47 -12.04
C TYR A 96 1.91 -21.37 -12.29
N PRO A 97 2.15 -20.46 -13.26
CA PRO A 97 1.17 -19.44 -13.66
C PRO A 97 -0.05 -20.07 -14.31
N ILE A 98 -1.23 -19.51 -14.05
CA ILE A 98 -2.46 -19.93 -14.71
C ILE A 98 -2.46 -19.44 -16.17
N TYR A 99 -2.77 -20.35 -17.10
CA TYR A 99 -2.88 -20.11 -18.53
C TYR A 99 -4.35 -19.92 -18.92
N PHE A 100 -4.71 -18.71 -19.28
CA PHE A 100 -6.13 -18.29 -19.46
C PHE A 100 -6.69 -18.58 -20.86
N ASP A 101 -5.87 -18.95 -21.84
CA ASP A 101 -6.31 -18.97 -23.25
C ASP A 101 -7.17 -20.20 -23.57
N ASP A 102 -6.92 -21.34 -22.92
CA ASP A 102 -7.60 -22.59 -23.25
C ASP A 102 -8.99 -22.74 -22.59
N ASP A 103 -9.17 -22.17 -21.38
CA ASP A 103 -10.45 -22.27 -20.64
C ASP A 103 -10.71 -21.00 -19.79
N PRO A 104 -10.85 -19.82 -20.40
CA PRO A 104 -11.04 -18.58 -19.66
C PRO A 104 -12.34 -18.54 -18.84
N GLU A 105 -13.40 -19.20 -19.30
CA GLU A 105 -14.70 -19.22 -18.61
C GLU A 105 -14.69 -20.20 -17.43
N GLY A 106 -14.07 -21.37 -17.56
CA GLY A 106 -13.90 -22.33 -16.46
C GLY A 106 -13.03 -21.73 -15.34
N ILE A 107 -11.89 -21.14 -15.68
CA ILE A 107 -11.04 -20.43 -14.71
C ILE A 107 -11.83 -19.33 -13.99
N ARG A 108 -12.60 -18.52 -14.73
CA ARG A 108 -13.40 -17.46 -14.14
C ARG A 108 -14.47 -17.98 -13.18
N ALA A 109 -15.17 -19.05 -13.57
CA ALA A 109 -16.21 -19.67 -12.74
C ALA A 109 -15.64 -20.23 -11.44
N GLU A 110 -14.46 -20.86 -11.50
CA GLU A 110 -13.76 -21.38 -10.33
C GLU A 110 -13.32 -20.27 -9.40
N VAL A 111 -12.64 -19.23 -9.92
CA VAL A 111 -12.20 -18.09 -9.11
C VAL A 111 -13.39 -17.35 -8.50
N LEU A 112 -14.50 -17.22 -9.21
CA LEU A 112 -15.75 -16.66 -8.69
C LEU A 112 -16.28 -17.49 -7.50
N SER A 113 -16.26 -18.81 -7.60
CA SER A 113 -16.65 -19.72 -6.51
C SER A 113 -15.77 -19.55 -5.29
N ILE A 114 -14.46 -19.50 -5.47
CA ILE A 114 -13.46 -19.26 -4.41
C ILE A 114 -13.74 -17.94 -3.68
N LEU A 115 -13.91 -16.85 -4.43
CA LEU A 115 -14.20 -15.54 -3.85
C LEU A 115 -15.51 -15.55 -3.06
N LYS A 116 -16.58 -16.13 -3.59
CA LYS A 116 -17.86 -16.26 -2.88
C LYS A 116 -17.74 -17.05 -1.59
N LYS A 117 -16.91 -18.09 -1.56
CA LYS A 117 -16.61 -18.85 -0.33
C LYS A 117 -15.98 -17.93 0.74
N TRP A 118 -14.92 -17.21 0.40
CA TRP A 118 -14.25 -16.30 1.35
C TRP A 118 -15.13 -15.14 1.78
N ILE A 119 -15.97 -14.61 0.87
CA ILE A 119 -17.00 -13.62 1.20
C ILE A 119 -18.00 -14.18 2.22
N GLY A 120 -18.40 -15.44 2.06
CA GLY A 120 -19.26 -16.16 3.01
C GLY A 120 -18.63 -16.35 4.40
N LEU A 121 -17.29 -16.35 4.47
CA LEU A 121 -16.53 -16.40 5.73
C LEU A 121 -16.26 -15.00 6.34
N GLY A 122 -16.72 -13.92 5.68
CA GLY A 122 -16.68 -12.55 6.21
C GLY A 122 -15.62 -11.65 5.58
N VAL A 123 -14.85 -12.13 4.61
CA VAL A 123 -13.87 -11.30 3.88
C VAL A 123 -14.58 -10.39 2.90
N ARG A 124 -14.12 -9.12 2.83
CA ARG A 124 -14.65 -8.12 1.88
C ARG A 124 -13.57 -7.43 1.07
N ILE A 125 -12.30 -7.72 1.35
CA ILE A 125 -11.17 -7.08 0.68
C ILE A 125 -10.24 -8.16 0.15
N PHE A 126 -9.87 -8.05 -1.13
CA PHE A 126 -8.91 -8.93 -1.78
C PHE A 126 -7.74 -8.12 -2.35
N ARG A 127 -6.55 -8.37 -1.84
CA ARG A 127 -5.32 -7.87 -2.44
C ARG A 127 -4.91 -8.81 -3.55
N VAL A 128 -4.92 -8.34 -4.78
CA VAL A 128 -4.62 -9.17 -5.95
C VAL A 128 -3.15 -9.05 -6.31
N ASP A 129 -2.48 -10.18 -6.26
CA ASP A 129 -1.07 -10.31 -6.60
C ASP A 129 -0.86 -10.22 -8.11
N ASN A 130 -0.01 -9.28 -8.54
CA ASN A 130 0.37 -9.09 -9.93
C ASN A 130 -0.80 -9.19 -10.95
N PRO A 131 -1.90 -8.44 -10.80
CA PRO A 131 -3.06 -8.55 -11.70
C PRO A 131 -2.73 -8.19 -13.15
N HIS A 132 -1.70 -7.40 -13.38
CA HIS A 132 -1.24 -7.00 -14.72
C HIS A 132 -0.65 -8.16 -15.55
N THR A 133 -0.36 -9.30 -14.93
CA THR A 133 0.11 -10.52 -15.62
C THR A 133 -1.04 -11.40 -16.10
N LYS A 134 -2.28 -11.04 -15.83
CA LYS A 134 -3.49 -11.75 -16.22
C LYS A 134 -4.32 -10.89 -17.18
N PRO A 135 -5.21 -11.49 -18.00
CA PRO A 135 -5.98 -10.72 -18.98
C PRO A 135 -6.91 -9.68 -18.32
N ALA A 136 -6.91 -8.44 -18.83
CA ALA A 136 -7.73 -7.37 -18.28
C ALA A 136 -9.25 -7.66 -18.38
N ASN A 137 -9.70 -8.34 -19.44
CA ASN A 137 -11.09 -8.75 -19.60
C ASN A 137 -11.54 -9.82 -18.59
N PHE A 138 -10.63 -10.66 -18.12
CA PHE A 138 -10.90 -11.58 -17.01
C PHE A 138 -11.25 -10.80 -15.75
N TRP A 139 -10.44 -9.81 -15.37
CA TRP A 139 -10.71 -8.97 -14.22
C TRP A 139 -12.01 -8.18 -14.36
N GLN A 140 -12.25 -7.61 -15.54
CA GLN A 140 -13.47 -6.83 -15.79
C GLN A 140 -14.74 -7.66 -15.53
N LYS A 141 -14.80 -8.89 -16.05
CA LYS A 141 -15.93 -9.79 -15.85
C LYS A 141 -16.04 -10.25 -14.40
N LEU A 142 -14.95 -10.72 -13.82
CA LEU A 142 -14.92 -11.24 -12.44
C LEU A 142 -15.34 -10.18 -11.42
N ILE A 143 -14.75 -8.97 -11.53
CA ILE A 143 -15.07 -7.87 -10.60
C ILE A 143 -16.53 -7.45 -10.74
N ALA A 144 -17.06 -7.33 -11.98
CA ALA A 144 -18.46 -7.01 -12.21
C ALA A 144 -19.39 -8.03 -11.56
N GLU A 145 -19.14 -9.34 -11.74
CA GLU A 145 -19.95 -10.40 -11.14
C GLU A 145 -19.89 -10.42 -9.61
N ILE A 146 -18.72 -10.09 -9.03
CA ILE A 146 -18.61 -9.96 -7.57
C ILE A 146 -19.32 -8.70 -7.07
N GLN A 147 -19.24 -7.58 -7.78
CA GLN A 147 -19.96 -6.35 -7.41
C GLN A 147 -21.48 -6.53 -7.48
N ASP A 148 -21.98 -7.29 -8.46
CA ASP A 148 -23.40 -7.67 -8.55
C ASP A 148 -23.81 -8.61 -7.39
N PHE A 149 -22.92 -9.47 -6.93
CA PHE A 149 -23.17 -10.38 -5.81
C PHE A 149 -23.09 -9.65 -4.46
N ASP A 150 -22.08 -8.84 -4.23
CA ASP A 150 -21.86 -8.07 -3.01
C ASP A 150 -21.04 -6.79 -3.35
N SER A 151 -21.72 -5.66 -3.45
CA SER A 151 -21.12 -4.37 -3.82
C SER A 151 -20.16 -3.79 -2.77
N SER A 152 -20.10 -4.37 -1.58
CA SER A 152 -19.16 -3.96 -0.54
C SER A 152 -17.75 -4.54 -0.71
N VAL A 153 -17.55 -5.49 -1.63
CA VAL A 153 -16.27 -6.13 -1.87
C VAL A 153 -15.30 -5.16 -2.58
N ILE A 154 -14.07 -5.14 -2.11
CA ILE A 154 -13.01 -4.25 -2.62
C ILE A 154 -11.85 -5.09 -3.17
N PHE A 155 -11.38 -4.75 -4.37
CA PHE A 155 -10.18 -5.32 -4.97
C PHE A 155 -9.04 -4.29 -4.98
N LEU A 156 -7.90 -4.68 -4.39
CA LEU A 156 -6.67 -3.89 -4.32
C LEU A 156 -5.66 -4.47 -5.31
N ALA A 157 -5.23 -3.67 -6.29
CA ALA A 157 -4.24 -4.13 -7.26
C ALA A 157 -2.81 -3.95 -6.72
N GLU A 158 -2.09 -5.04 -6.55
CA GLU A 158 -0.64 -4.97 -6.39
C GLU A 158 -0.02 -5.04 -7.78
N ALA A 159 0.23 -3.86 -8.38
CA ALA A 159 0.65 -3.77 -9.76
C ALA A 159 1.70 -2.67 -9.95
N PHE A 160 2.95 -3.10 -10.11
CA PHE A 160 4.06 -2.23 -10.49
C PHE A 160 4.38 -2.45 -11.97
N THR A 161 3.68 -1.71 -12.83
CA THR A 161 3.72 -1.91 -14.28
C THR A 161 3.65 -0.55 -15.01
N ARG A 162 3.61 -0.59 -16.34
CA ARG A 162 3.54 0.62 -17.16
C ARG A 162 2.28 1.44 -16.85
N PRO A 163 2.32 2.77 -16.91
CA PRO A 163 1.18 3.63 -16.58
C PRO A 163 -0.12 3.27 -17.30
N ALA A 164 -0.03 2.90 -18.59
CA ALA A 164 -1.20 2.49 -19.37
C ALA A 164 -1.89 1.23 -18.80
N MET A 165 -1.12 0.26 -18.30
CA MET A 165 -1.66 -0.95 -17.69
C MET A 165 -2.23 -0.65 -16.31
N MET A 166 -1.57 0.19 -15.49
CA MET A 166 -2.14 0.64 -14.21
C MET A 166 -3.48 1.36 -14.42
N ALA A 167 -3.56 2.24 -15.42
CA ALA A 167 -4.80 2.90 -15.81
C ALA A 167 -5.88 1.91 -16.25
N ALA A 168 -5.51 0.89 -17.04
CA ALA A 168 -6.43 -0.16 -17.46
C ALA A 168 -7.01 -0.93 -16.26
N LEU A 169 -6.19 -1.32 -15.29
CA LEU A 169 -6.65 -2.00 -14.08
C LEU A 169 -7.64 -1.14 -13.28
N GLY A 170 -7.37 0.16 -13.11
CA GLY A 170 -8.32 1.07 -12.47
C GLY A 170 -9.67 1.14 -13.23
N LYS A 171 -9.61 1.16 -14.57
CA LYS A 171 -10.82 1.26 -15.43
C LYS A 171 -11.63 -0.05 -15.50
N VAL A 172 -11.01 -1.21 -15.32
CA VAL A 172 -11.75 -2.49 -15.32
C VAL A 172 -12.37 -2.83 -13.97
N GLY A 173 -12.15 -2.00 -12.94
CA GLY A 173 -12.92 -2.09 -11.70
C GLY A 173 -12.12 -2.27 -10.41
N PHE A 174 -10.79 -2.31 -10.43
CA PHE A 174 -10.01 -2.27 -9.20
C PHE A 174 -10.27 -0.97 -8.42
N GLN A 175 -10.72 -1.07 -7.18
CA GLN A 175 -11.10 0.08 -6.39
C GLN A 175 -9.91 0.84 -5.81
N GLN A 176 -8.76 0.19 -5.66
CA GLN A 176 -7.53 0.80 -5.18
C GLN A 176 -6.31 0.10 -5.79
N SER A 177 -5.18 0.79 -5.88
CA SER A 177 -3.92 0.23 -6.38
C SER A 177 -2.74 0.68 -5.54
N TYR A 178 -1.72 -0.17 -5.46
CA TYR A 178 -0.38 0.21 -5.08
C TYR A 178 0.17 1.24 -6.07
N THR A 179 1.18 1.99 -5.67
CA THR A 179 1.70 3.12 -6.46
C THR A 179 3.23 3.16 -6.46
N TYR A 180 3.79 3.90 -7.40
CA TYR A 180 5.23 4.20 -7.42
C TYR A 180 5.66 5.22 -6.37
N PHE A 181 4.78 5.64 -5.45
CA PHE A 181 5.13 6.53 -4.34
C PHE A 181 6.37 6.04 -3.61
N THR A 182 6.50 4.75 -3.37
CA THR A 182 7.61 4.15 -2.62
C THR A 182 8.99 4.57 -3.17
N TRP A 183 9.11 4.79 -4.48
CA TRP A 183 10.36 5.22 -5.14
C TRP A 183 10.45 6.73 -5.43
N ARG A 184 9.44 7.53 -5.10
CA ARG A 184 9.48 8.98 -5.24
C ARG A 184 9.96 9.59 -3.93
N ASN A 185 11.23 10.04 -3.86
CA ASN A 185 11.88 10.39 -2.60
C ASN A 185 12.31 11.85 -2.51
N ASN A 186 12.63 12.51 -3.61
CA ASN A 186 12.95 13.93 -3.61
C ASN A 186 11.72 14.80 -3.90
N LYS A 187 11.82 16.10 -3.59
CA LYS A 187 10.71 17.06 -3.75
C LYS A 187 10.12 17.04 -5.17
N SER A 188 10.95 17.18 -6.19
CA SER A 188 10.48 17.28 -7.58
C SER A 188 9.71 16.03 -8.02
N GLU A 189 10.24 14.84 -7.75
CA GLU A 189 9.54 13.58 -8.05
C GLU A 189 8.22 13.45 -7.30
N LEU A 190 8.19 13.90 -6.04
CA LEU A 190 6.98 13.86 -5.22
C LEU A 190 5.93 14.86 -5.74
N GLU A 191 6.31 16.09 -6.08
CA GLU A 191 5.40 17.08 -6.64
C GLU A 191 4.76 16.61 -7.94
N ASP A 192 5.57 16.07 -8.87
CA ASP A 192 5.07 15.57 -10.14
C ASP A 192 4.12 14.37 -9.94
N TYR A 193 4.52 13.45 -9.08
CA TYR A 193 3.72 12.25 -8.84
C TYR A 193 2.43 12.54 -8.06
N LEU A 194 2.47 13.39 -7.04
CA LEU A 194 1.27 13.80 -6.31
C LEU A 194 0.29 14.57 -7.20
N ARG A 195 0.79 15.40 -8.13
CA ARG A 195 -0.03 16.06 -9.14
C ARG A 195 -0.67 15.05 -10.10
N GLU A 196 0.09 14.07 -10.58
CA GLU A 196 -0.44 12.98 -11.40
C GLU A 196 -1.57 12.25 -10.69
N LEU A 197 -1.35 11.82 -9.44
CA LEU A 197 -2.32 11.04 -8.68
C LEU A 197 -3.58 11.82 -8.32
N SER A 198 -3.46 13.10 -7.97
CA SER A 198 -4.59 13.92 -7.48
C SER A 198 -5.39 14.59 -8.60
N GLN A 199 -4.82 14.78 -9.78
CA GLN A 199 -5.43 15.53 -10.87
C GLN A 199 -5.59 14.69 -12.14
N VAL A 200 -4.51 14.11 -12.67
CA VAL A 200 -4.50 13.45 -13.98
C VAL A 200 -5.22 12.10 -13.94
N SER A 201 -4.89 11.27 -12.95
CA SER A 201 -5.41 9.90 -12.86
C SER A 201 -6.59 9.75 -11.88
N ALA A 202 -6.96 10.80 -11.17
CA ALA A 202 -7.93 10.75 -10.08
C ALA A 202 -9.35 10.31 -10.49
N ASP A 203 -9.69 10.36 -11.79
CA ASP A 203 -11.00 9.94 -12.29
C ASP A 203 -11.21 8.42 -12.27
N TYR A 204 -10.15 7.65 -12.44
CA TYR A 204 -10.22 6.20 -12.58
C TYR A 204 -9.25 5.42 -11.68
N PHE A 205 -8.37 6.12 -10.97
CA PHE A 205 -7.32 5.49 -10.18
C PHE A 205 -7.34 6.01 -8.74
N ARG A 206 -7.41 5.10 -7.77
CA ARG A 206 -7.34 5.43 -6.34
C ARG A 206 -6.04 4.89 -5.76
N PRO A 207 -5.09 5.79 -5.44
CA PRO A 207 -3.78 5.40 -4.96
C PRO A 207 -3.82 4.98 -3.49
N ASN A 208 -3.03 3.95 -3.17
CA ASN A 208 -2.56 3.71 -1.82
C ASN A 208 -1.06 4.05 -1.75
N LEU A 209 -0.69 4.91 -0.82
CA LEU A 209 0.70 5.33 -0.65
C LEU A 209 1.40 4.39 0.33
N TRP A 210 2.02 3.33 -0.19
CA TRP A 210 2.81 2.41 0.60
C TRP A 210 4.20 2.98 0.88
N VAL A 211 4.60 3.05 2.15
CA VAL A 211 5.94 3.48 2.55
C VAL A 211 6.99 2.40 2.30
N ASN A 212 6.61 1.15 2.47
CA ASN A 212 7.37 -0.07 2.15
C ASN A 212 6.39 -1.25 1.92
N THR A 213 6.90 -2.35 1.37
CA THR A 213 6.20 -3.64 1.27
C THR A 213 7.18 -4.75 1.64
N PRO A 214 6.76 -6.02 1.78
CA PRO A 214 7.70 -7.12 1.96
C PRO A 214 8.78 -7.21 0.89
N ASP A 215 8.43 -6.82 -0.35
CA ASP A 215 9.31 -6.86 -1.52
C ASP A 215 10.04 -5.55 -1.81
N ILE A 216 9.66 -4.45 -1.15
CA ILE A 216 10.16 -3.12 -1.48
C ILE A 216 10.59 -2.39 -0.21
N LEU A 217 11.91 -2.33 -0.03
CA LEU A 217 12.60 -1.54 0.97
C LEU A 217 13.64 -0.70 0.24
N THR A 218 13.24 0.52 -0.14
CA THR A 218 14.06 1.39 -0.99
C THR A 218 15.34 1.84 -0.29
N SER A 219 16.34 2.24 -1.08
CA SER A 219 17.60 2.79 -0.57
C SER A 219 17.40 4.01 0.34
N TYR A 220 16.34 4.78 0.13
CA TYR A 220 15.97 5.90 0.99
C TYR A 220 15.71 5.46 2.45
N LEU A 221 14.97 4.38 2.66
CA LEU A 221 14.72 3.79 3.99
C LEU A 221 15.93 3.01 4.51
N GLN A 222 16.63 2.26 3.63
CA GLN A 222 17.81 1.49 4.02
C GLN A 222 18.91 2.35 4.63
N PHE A 223 19.11 3.57 4.10
CA PHE A 223 20.27 4.42 4.43
C PHE A 223 19.91 5.76 5.07
N GLY A 224 18.65 6.15 5.09
CA GLY A 224 18.19 7.44 5.62
C GLY A 224 17.95 7.45 7.14
N GLY A 225 18.04 6.30 7.81
CA GLY A 225 17.82 6.17 9.25
C GLY A 225 16.40 6.52 9.70
N HIS A 226 16.20 6.71 11.00
CA HIS A 226 14.89 7.04 11.59
C HIS A 226 14.21 8.28 10.95
N PRO A 227 14.95 9.35 10.57
CA PRO A 227 14.34 10.48 9.87
C PRO A 227 13.60 10.08 8.58
N ALA A 228 14.18 9.20 7.76
CA ALA A 228 13.56 8.75 6.52
C ALA A 228 12.19 8.07 6.77
N PHE A 229 12.06 7.28 7.81
CA PHE A 229 10.79 6.66 8.22
C PHE A 229 9.77 7.71 8.66
N LYS A 230 10.15 8.70 9.47
CA LYS A 230 9.27 9.80 9.87
C LYS A 230 8.77 10.60 8.65
N ILE A 231 9.66 10.95 7.74
CA ILE A 231 9.38 11.71 6.51
C ILE A 231 8.38 10.94 5.64
N ARG A 232 8.68 9.68 5.31
CA ARG A 232 7.85 8.87 4.43
C ARG A 232 6.45 8.63 5.01
N ALA A 233 6.37 8.28 6.30
CA ALA A 233 5.09 8.12 7.00
C ALA A 233 4.26 9.40 6.98
N THR A 234 4.90 10.56 7.21
CA THR A 234 4.20 11.85 7.21
C THR A 234 3.62 12.17 5.84
N ILE A 235 4.41 12.05 4.76
CA ILE A 235 3.94 12.31 3.40
C ILE A 235 2.82 11.32 3.02
N ALA A 236 3.03 10.02 3.24
CA ALA A 236 2.03 9.01 2.89
C ALA A 236 0.70 9.23 3.63
N ALA A 237 0.78 9.50 4.93
CA ALA A 237 -0.41 9.69 5.77
C ALA A 237 -1.17 10.99 5.47
N THR A 238 -0.52 12.02 4.94
CA THR A 238 -1.16 13.35 4.75
C THR A 238 -1.44 13.69 3.30
N ALA A 239 -0.67 13.21 2.34
CA ALA A 239 -0.91 13.42 0.92
C ALA A 239 -1.93 12.42 0.35
N GLY A 240 -1.87 11.15 0.76
CA GLY A 240 -2.73 10.09 0.26
C GLY A 240 -4.11 10.03 0.92
N ALA A 241 -5.15 9.72 0.14
CA ALA A 241 -6.44 9.32 0.68
C ALA A 241 -6.34 8.02 1.49
N SER A 242 -5.46 7.12 1.06
CA SER A 242 -5.09 5.89 1.75
C SER A 242 -3.57 5.74 1.80
N TRP A 243 -3.07 5.11 2.85
CA TRP A 243 -1.65 4.79 2.99
C TRP A 243 -1.45 3.43 3.66
N GLY A 244 -0.32 2.81 3.40
CA GLY A 244 0.00 1.50 3.92
C GLY A 244 1.47 1.38 4.34
N MET A 245 1.74 0.40 5.19
CA MET A 245 3.08 0.01 5.62
C MET A 245 3.13 -1.50 5.83
N TYR A 246 4.29 -2.08 5.61
CA TYR A 246 4.59 -3.45 5.99
C TYR A 246 5.00 -3.50 7.46
N ALA A 247 4.59 -4.54 8.17
CA ALA A 247 4.94 -4.77 9.57
C ALA A 247 6.46 -4.73 9.79
N GLY A 248 6.89 -4.08 10.88
CA GLY A 248 8.31 -3.79 11.13
C GLY A 248 8.73 -2.38 10.71
N TYR A 249 7.93 -1.67 9.91
CA TYR A 249 8.15 -0.26 9.65
C TYR A 249 8.17 0.58 10.93
N GLU A 250 7.25 0.28 11.84
CA GLU A 250 7.17 0.90 13.17
C GLU A 250 8.37 0.61 14.08
N LEU A 251 9.20 -0.37 13.73
CA LEU A 251 10.45 -0.71 14.42
C LEU A 251 11.69 -0.24 13.66
N TYR A 252 11.52 0.58 12.62
CA TYR A 252 12.60 1.06 11.76
C TYR A 252 13.41 -0.08 11.11
N GLU A 253 12.75 -1.17 10.72
CA GLU A 253 13.40 -2.28 10.03
C GLU A 253 13.88 -1.81 8.64
N ALA A 254 15.20 -1.66 8.51
CA ALA A 254 15.85 -1.06 7.34
C ALA A 254 16.85 -2.00 6.65
N VAL A 255 16.93 -3.27 7.06
CA VAL A 255 17.90 -4.21 6.52
C VAL A 255 17.32 -4.91 5.30
N ALA A 256 17.97 -4.71 4.16
CA ALA A 256 17.62 -5.38 2.92
C ALA A 256 18.57 -6.55 2.61
N ARG A 257 18.15 -7.43 1.69
CA ARG A 257 19.05 -8.42 1.08
C ARG A 257 20.19 -7.71 0.34
N PRO A 258 21.41 -8.22 0.41
CA PRO A 258 22.55 -7.57 -0.25
C PRO A 258 22.30 -7.30 -1.74
N GLY A 259 22.42 -6.03 -2.14
CA GLY A 259 22.23 -5.59 -3.52
C GLY A 259 20.78 -5.58 -4.02
N ALA A 260 19.80 -5.65 -3.11
CA ALA A 260 18.38 -5.64 -3.44
C ALA A 260 17.60 -4.60 -2.64
N GLU A 261 16.39 -4.32 -3.06
CA GLU A 261 15.41 -3.51 -2.32
C GLU A 261 14.37 -4.37 -1.59
N GLU A 262 14.66 -5.64 -1.36
CA GLU A 262 13.81 -6.60 -0.67
C GLU A 262 14.28 -6.76 0.78
N ALA A 263 13.36 -6.70 1.74
CA ALA A 263 13.69 -6.91 3.15
C ALA A 263 14.35 -8.28 3.38
N ILE A 264 15.36 -8.34 4.25
CA ILE A 264 16.13 -9.57 4.48
C ILE A 264 15.26 -10.69 5.05
N ASP A 265 14.36 -10.33 5.97
CA ASP A 265 13.41 -11.23 6.62
C ASP A 265 11.99 -10.78 6.25
N ASN A 266 11.58 -11.08 5.02
CA ASN A 266 10.32 -10.57 4.45
C ASN A 266 9.10 -11.48 4.70
N GLU A 267 9.20 -12.43 5.62
CA GLU A 267 8.13 -13.36 6.01
C GLU A 267 7.55 -14.20 4.85
N LYS A 268 8.29 -14.35 3.75
CA LYS A 268 7.89 -15.22 2.64
C LYS A 268 7.94 -16.70 2.97
N PHE A 269 8.73 -17.07 3.97
CA PHE A 269 9.00 -18.47 4.31
C PHE A 269 8.80 -18.81 5.77
N GLU A 270 8.74 -17.80 6.64
CA GLU A 270 8.62 -17.98 8.09
C GLU A 270 7.96 -16.78 8.76
N ILE A 271 7.35 -16.98 9.92
CA ILE A 271 6.81 -15.90 10.75
C ILE A 271 7.97 -15.26 11.51
N LYS A 272 8.10 -13.95 11.39
CA LYS A 272 9.09 -13.16 12.09
C LYS A 272 8.56 -12.68 13.44
N PHE A 273 9.27 -13.01 14.51
CA PHE A 273 8.99 -12.44 15.83
C PHE A 273 9.49 -10.98 15.91
N ARG A 274 8.64 -10.09 16.39
CA ARG A 274 8.99 -8.69 16.64
C ARG A 274 8.65 -8.30 18.07
N ASP A 275 9.66 -7.74 18.78
CA ASP A 275 9.54 -7.25 20.15
C ASP A 275 9.02 -5.79 20.14
N PHE A 276 7.73 -5.61 19.91
CA PHE A 276 7.09 -4.28 19.86
C PHE A 276 7.14 -3.57 21.22
N GLU A 277 6.91 -4.29 22.31
CA GLU A 277 6.89 -3.73 23.67
C GLU A 277 8.29 -3.29 24.08
N GLY A 278 9.30 -4.15 23.97
CA GLY A 278 10.66 -3.80 24.30
C GLY A 278 11.26 -2.71 23.39
N ALA A 279 10.81 -2.58 22.15
CA ALA A 279 11.21 -1.46 21.31
C ALA A 279 10.62 -0.13 21.79
N ALA A 280 9.37 -0.12 22.26
CA ALA A 280 8.75 1.05 22.86
C ALA A 280 9.48 1.49 24.12
N ASP A 281 9.80 0.56 25.00
CA ASP A 281 10.55 0.82 26.26
C ASP A 281 11.96 1.40 26.00
N ARG A 282 12.56 1.08 24.85
CA ARG A 282 13.89 1.60 24.47
C ARG A 282 13.83 2.86 23.61
N ASP A 283 12.65 3.47 23.44
CA ASP A 283 12.42 4.62 22.53
C ASP A 283 12.88 4.34 21.08
N LYS A 284 12.68 3.10 20.63
CA LYS A 284 13.02 2.61 19.28
C LYS A 284 11.76 2.24 18.49
N SER A 285 10.66 2.92 18.74
CA SER A 285 9.39 2.66 18.09
C SER A 285 8.83 3.91 17.42
N LEU A 286 8.44 3.81 16.15
CA LEU A 286 7.70 4.83 15.42
C LEU A 286 6.18 4.76 15.70
N ALA A 287 5.70 3.74 16.44
CA ALA A 287 4.28 3.53 16.68
C ALA A 287 3.55 4.76 17.28
N PRO A 288 4.14 5.53 18.23
CA PRO A 288 3.50 6.77 18.71
C PRO A 288 3.30 7.79 17.59
N ARG A 289 4.25 7.93 16.67
CA ARG A 289 4.14 8.83 15.51
C ARG A 289 3.05 8.36 14.56
N ILE A 290 2.99 7.07 14.27
CA ILE A 290 1.95 6.46 13.42
C ILE A 290 0.56 6.69 14.03
N ALA A 291 0.43 6.48 15.34
CA ALA A 291 -0.81 6.74 16.07
C ALA A 291 -1.24 8.20 15.94
N LEU A 292 -0.32 9.15 16.13
CA LEU A 292 -0.55 10.58 15.95
C LEU A 292 -1.00 10.92 14.52
N LEU A 293 -0.29 10.42 13.50
CA LEU A 293 -0.66 10.63 12.11
C LEU A 293 -2.06 10.10 11.80
N ASN A 294 -2.42 8.92 12.29
CA ASN A 294 -3.74 8.37 12.13
C ASN A 294 -4.81 9.15 12.91
N GLN A 295 -4.48 9.71 14.07
CA GLN A 295 -5.37 10.62 14.80
C GLN A 295 -5.60 11.90 14.00
N ILE A 296 -4.56 12.53 13.49
CA ILE A 296 -4.64 13.72 12.63
C ILE A 296 -5.54 13.45 11.42
N ARG A 297 -5.38 12.31 10.75
CA ARG A 297 -6.22 11.89 9.61
C ARG A 297 -7.71 11.77 10.01
N ARG A 298 -8.00 11.18 11.16
CA ARG A 298 -9.39 11.04 11.64
C ARG A 298 -10.03 12.38 11.95
N GLN A 299 -9.27 13.32 12.49
CA GLN A 299 -9.74 14.65 12.88
C GLN A 299 -9.83 15.64 11.70
N ASN A 300 -9.16 15.36 10.59
CA ASN A 300 -9.09 16.25 9.43
C ASN A 300 -9.55 15.54 8.15
N PRO A 301 -10.87 15.60 7.85
CA PRO A 301 -11.44 14.92 6.69
C PRO A 301 -10.85 15.39 5.35
N ALA A 302 -10.34 16.61 5.25
CA ALA A 302 -9.63 17.11 4.06
C ALA A 302 -8.46 16.19 3.67
N ILE A 303 -7.72 15.64 4.64
CA ILE A 303 -6.58 14.75 4.39
C ILE A 303 -7.01 13.48 3.64
N ARG A 304 -8.22 12.99 3.89
CA ARG A 304 -8.73 11.74 3.30
C ARG A 304 -9.30 11.89 1.88
N GLN A 305 -9.33 13.09 1.34
CA GLN A 305 -9.73 13.33 -0.05
C GLN A 305 -8.55 13.13 -0.99
N LEU A 306 -8.81 12.85 -2.26
CA LEU A 306 -7.76 12.67 -3.27
C LEU A 306 -7.50 13.95 -4.08
N ARG A 307 -8.56 14.56 -4.60
CA ARG A 307 -8.49 15.61 -5.63
C ARG A 307 -8.21 17.02 -5.10
N ASN A 308 -8.24 17.19 -3.78
CA ASN A 308 -8.11 18.49 -3.11
C ASN A 308 -6.67 18.86 -2.74
N LEU A 309 -5.68 18.14 -3.27
CA LEU A 309 -4.28 18.43 -3.03
C LEU A 309 -3.82 19.60 -3.91
N ILE A 310 -3.23 20.61 -3.27
CA ILE A 310 -2.62 21.79 -3.91
C ILE A 310 -1.16 21.80 -3.50
N LEU A 311 -0.26 21.88 -4.50
CA LEU A 311 1.17 22.07 -4.28
C LEU A 311 1.45 23.55 -4.13
N HIS A 312 2.38 23.87 -3.23
CA HIS A 312 2.89 25.23 -2.97
C HIS A 312 4.41 25.27 -3.12
N ASP A 313 4.97 26.48 -3.22
CA ASP A 313 6.39 26.66 -3.45
C ASP A 313 7.18 26.81 -2.14
N SER A 314 8.46 26.52 -2.21
CA SER A 314 9.47 26.86 -1.21
C SER A 314 10.78 27.27 -1.90
N GLU A 315 11.59 28.11 -1.24
CA GLU A 315 12.88 28.54 -1.77
C GLU A 315 13.99 27.47 -1.61
N ASP A 316 13.69 26.33 -0.96
CA ASP A 316 14.61 25.21 -0.77
C ASP A 316 14.16 24.00 -1.62
N PRO A 317 15.08 23.37 -2.40
CA PRO A 317 14.75 22.24 -3.26
C PRO A 317 14.39 20.94 -2.51
N GLU A 318 14.59 20.87 -1.20
CA GLU A 318 14.27 19.71 -0.37
C GLU A 318 13.06 19.93 0.54
N ILE A 319 12.45 21.11 0.52
CA ILE A 319 11.24 21.38 1.31
C ILE A 319 10.00 21.25 0.44
N LEU A 320 9.28 20.15 0.61
CA LEU A 320 7.99 19.87 -0.02
C LEU A 320 6.87 20.59 0.73
N VAL A 321 6.00 21.29 0.00
CA VAL A 321 4.86 22.01 0.58
C VAL A 321 3.58 21.68 -0.19
N TYR A 322 2.55 21.27 0.52
CA TYR A 322 1.23 21.06 -0.06
C TYR A 322 0.13 21.33 0.95
N SER A 323 -1.05 21.55 0.46
CA SER A 323 -2.25 21.68 1.28
C SER A 323 -3.37 20.78 0.78
N LYS A 324 -4.33 20.54 1.66
CA LYS A 324 -5.60 19.88 1.35
C LYS A 324 -6.72 20.65 2.04
N SER A 325 -7.72 21.01 1.28
CA SER A 325 -8.86 21.79 1.79
C SER A 325 -10.18 21.08 1.50
N LEU A 326 -11.11 21.18 2.43
CA LEU A 326 -12.48 20.71 2.29
C LEU A 326 -13.40 21.85 2.72
N GLU A 327 -14.28 22.27 1.83
CA GLU A 327 -15.21 23.36 2.08
C GLU A 327 -16.26 23.00 3.13
N ALA A 328 -16.84 24.02 3.76
CA ALA A 328 -17.81 23.86 4.84
C ALA A 328 -19.03 23.00 4.44
N GLU A 329 -19.51 23.14 3.22
CA GLU A 329 -20.65 22.37 2.70
C GLU A 329 -20.41 20.85 2.70
N PHE A 330 -19.15 20.43 2.51
CA PHE A 330 -18.74 19.03 2.52
C PHE A 330 -18.25 18.54 3.89
N ASN A 331 -18.24 19.41 4.91
CA ASN A 331 -17.74 19.11 6.25
C ASN A 331 -18.65 19.67 7.37
N GLN A 332 -19.92 19.36 7.33
CA GLN A 332 -20.88 19.69 8.40
C GLN A 332 -20.88 21.20 8.80
N GLY A 333 -20.70 22.09 7.83
CA GLY A 333 -20.73 23.53 8.02
C GLY A 333 -19.41 24.16 8.51
N THR A 334 -18.33 23.37 8.63
CA THR A 334 -17.02 23.88 9.07
C THR A 334 -15.96 23.58 8.01
N PRO A 335 -15.22 24.56 7.47
CA PRO A 335 -14.14 24.29 6.55
C PRO A 335 -12.99 23.55 7.27
N ASN A 336 -12.27 22.72 6.51
CA ASN A 336 -11.09 22.04 7.03
C ASN A 336 -9.93 22.19 6.06
N THR A 337 -8.92 22.96 6.42
CA THR A 337 -7.72 23.19 5.64
C THR A 337 -6.49 22.76 6.44
N VAL A 338 -5.67 21.92 5.81
CA VAL A 338 -4.40 21.43 6.37
C VAL A 338 -3.28 21.77 5.40
N ILE A 339 -2.24 22.41 5.90
CA ILE A 339 -1.00 22.73 5.18
C ILE A 339 0.10 21.84 5.73
N VAL A 340 0.84 21.19 4.86
CA VAL A 340 1.91 20.26 5.24
C VAL A 340 3.22 20.75 4.63
N VAL A 341 4.24 20.84 5.48
CA VAL A 341 5.60 21.21 5.08
C VAL A 341 6.54 20.11 5.54
N VAL A 342 7.31 19.55 4.62
CA VAL A 342 8.18 18.40 4.92
C VAL A 342 9.57 18.63 4.36
N ASN A 343 10.58 18.44 5.20
CA ASN A 343 11.96 18.30 4.75
C ASN A 343 12.14 16.88 4.18
N THR A 344 12.43 16.76 2.89
CA THR A 344 12.63 15.47 2.21
C THR A 344 14.04 14.92 2.37
N ASP A 345 15.00 15.73 2.83
CA ASP A 345 16.36 15.29 3.13
C ASP A 345 16.46 14.72 4.56
N PRO A 346 16.68 13.40 4.72
CA PRO A 346 16.73 12.78 6.04
C PRO A 346 18.03 13.07 6.82
N ARG A 347 18.95 13.86 6.26
CA ARG A 347 20.31 14.01 6.78
C ARG A 347 20.67 15.43 7.19
N SER A 348 19.75 16.38 7.05
CA SER A 348 20.07 17.80 7.31
C SER A 348 18.94 18.55 8.00
N VAL A 349 19.32 19.65 8.63
CA VAL A 349 18.41 20.71 9.04
C VAL A 349 18.22 21.65 7.86
N ARG A 350 16.97 21.99 7.54
CA ARG A 350 16.63 22.93 6.47
C ARG A 350 15.83 24.09 7.02
N GLU A 351 16.15 25.28 6.56
CA GLU A 351 15.40 26.49 6.89
C GLU A 351 15.18 27.32 5.61
N THR A 352 13.95 27.76 5.41
CA THR A 352 13.55 28.43 4.18
C THR A 352 12.28 29.25 4.35
N MET A 353 11.94 30.00 3.31
CA MET A 353 10.62 30.59 3.16
C MET A 353 9.72 29.65 2.34
N VAL A 354 8.52 29.40 2.84
CA VAL A 354 7.46 28.72 2.10
C VAL A 354 6.43 29.74 1.62
N LEU A 355 5.91 29.52 0.40
CA LEU A 355 5.01 30.41 -0.30
C LEU A 355 3.64 29.73 -0.43
N ILE A 356 2.63 30.29 0.24
CA ILE A 356 1.27 29.75 0.23
C ILE A 356 0.40 30.53 -0.74
N ASP A 357 -0.27 29.84 -1.63
CA ASP A 357 -1.26 30.39 -2.55
C ASP A 357 -2.58 30.62 -1.79
N LEU A 358 -2.75 31.82 -1.25
CA LEU A 358 -3.91 32.20 -0.44
C LEU A 358 -5.21 32.21 -1.24
N GLU A 359 -5.14 32.57 -2.53
CA GLU A 359 -6.30 32.63 -3.39
C GLU A 359 -6.89 31.25 -3.60
N LYS A 360 -6.06 30.24 -3.92
CA LYS A 360 -6.50 28.85 -4.07
C LYS A 360 -7.08 28.24 -2.80
N LEU A 361 -6.67 28.72 -1.64
CA LEU A 361 -7.16 28.23 -0.34
C LEU A 361 -8.32 29.08 0.21
N ASN A 362 -8.65 30.18 -0.46
CA ASN A 362 -9.64 31.16 0.02
C ASN A 362 -9.31 31.62 1.47
N LEU A 363 -8.02 31.96 1.71
CA LEU A 363 -7.53 32.41 3.01
C LEU A 363 -7.26 33.93 3.02
N PRO A 364 -7.42 34.62 4.16
CA PRO A 364 -7.06 36.01 4.32
C PRO A 364 -5.53 36.22 4.27
N GLU A 365 -5.07 37.48 4.14
CA GLU A 365 -3.66 37.84 4.12
C GLU A 365 -2.88 37.36 5.36
N ALA A 366 -3.56 37.31 6.52
CA ALA A 366 -3.04 36.75 7.77
C ALA A 366 -4.06 35.79 8.36
N PHE A 367 -3.62 34.62 8.79
CA PHE A 367 -4.45 33.58 9.39
C PHE A 367 -3.67 32.78 10.44
N MET A 368 -4.41 32.20 11.38
CA MET A 368 -3.80 31.36 12.41
C MET A 368 -3.73 29.89 11.98
N VAL A 369 -2.61 29.24 12.30
CA VAL A 369 -2.42 27.82 12.14
C VAL A 369 -2.01 27.16 13.45
N GLU A 370 -2.41 25.92 13.64
CA GLU A 370 -1.96 25.06 14.74
C GLU A 370 -1.19 23.88 14.17
N ASP A 371 0.05 23.74 14.59
CA ASP A 371 0.84 22.55 14.27
C ASP A 371 0.34 21.36 15.09
N MET A 372 -0.27 20.40 14.43
CA MET A 372 -0.88 19.24 15.07
C MET A 372 0.15 18.22 15.61
N ILE A 373 1.42 18.39 15.30
CA ILE A 373 2.51 17.59 15.88
C ILE A 373 2.92 18.16 17.23
N THR A 374 3.12 19.46 17.31
CA THR A 374 3.68 20.13 18.50
C THR A 374 2.65 20.86 19.36
N GLY A 375 1.46 21.09 18.83
CA GLY A 375 0.41 21.93 19.45
C GLY A 375 0.71 23.43 19.41
N LYS A 376 1.80 23.86 18.79
CA LYS A 376 2.16 25.29 18.68
C LYS A 376 1.27 26.00 17.68
N ARG A 377 1.03 27.29 17.94
CA ARG A 377 0.23 28.14 17.05
C ARG A 377 1.10 29.23 16.46
N PHE A 378 0.83 29.54 15.20
CA PHE A 378 1.58 30.55 14.44
C PHE A 378 0.60 31.39 13.63
N GLU A 379 0.95 32.68 13.46
CA GLU A 379 0.33 33.55 12.48
C GLU A 379 1.06 33.35 11.14
N TRP A 380 0.33 32.97 10.11
CA TRP A 380 0.84 32.72 8.77
C TRP A 380 0.18 33.66 7.75
N GLY A 381 0.86 33.84 6.61
CA GLY A 381 0.36 34.57 5.46
C GLY A 381 0.85 33.93 4.15
N ALA A 382 1.00 34.74 3.11
CA ALA A 382 1.50 34.26 1.82
C ALA A 382 2.94 33.76 1.87
N ARG A 383 3.79 34.28 2.78
CA ARG A 383 5.21 33.94 2.88
C ARG A 383 5.58 33.69 4.35
N ASN A 384 6.11 32.51 4.65
CA ASN A 384 6.34 32.08 6.03
C ASN A 384 7.70 31.40 6.17
N TYR A 385 8.44 31.77 7.23
CA TYR A 385 9.68 31.09 7.57
C TYR A 385 9.41 29.76 8.26
N VAL A 386 10.13 28.74 7.86
CA VAL A 386 10.14 27.42 8.50
C VAL A 386 11.57 26.94 8.75
N LYS A 387 11.74 26.17 9.83
CA LYS A 387 12.96 25.43 10.12
C LYS A 387 12.59 24.02 10.51
N LEU A 388 13.06 23.03 9.74
CA LEU A 388 12.75 21.61 9.91
C LEU A 388 14.04 20.84 10.14
N ASP A 389 14.09 20.17 11.27
CA ASP A 389 15.22 19.33 11.69
C ASP A 389 14.89 17.86 11.46
N SER A 390 15.57 17.21 10.51
CA SER A 390 15.32 15.80 10.21
C SER A 390 15.60 14.87 11.39
N PHE A 391 16.50 15.26 12.28
CA PHE A 391 16.84 14.43 13.46
C PHE A 391 15.86 14.59 14.63
N ASP A 392 15.10 15.69 14.67
CA ASP A 392 14.05 15.95 15.66
C ASP A 392 12.66 15.85 15.01
N GLU A 393 12.23 16.91 14.31
CA GLU A 393 10.95 16.97 13.63
C GLU A 393 11.09 17.43 12.18
N PRO A 394 10.97 16.52 11.21
CA PRO A 394 11.16 16.84 9.79
C PRO A 394 9.96 17.53 9.14
N ALA A 395 8.86 17.75 9.86
CA ALA A 395 7.63 18.23 9.24
C ALA A 395 6.79 19.11 10.15
N HIS A 396 6.02 20.01 9.54
CA HIS A 396 4.85 20.62 10.14
C HIS A 396 3.57 20.09 9.48
N ILE A 397 2.56 19.78 10.28
CA ILE A 397 1.19 19.49 9.83
C ILE A 397 0.27 20.54 10.46
N LEU A 398 -0.04 21.55 9.69
CA LEU A 398 -0.66 22.78 10.18
C LEU A 398 -2.16 22.79 9.84
N ARG A 399 -3.01 22.80 10.85
CA ARG A 399 -4.44 23.03 10.66
C ARG A 399 -4.72 24.52 10.70
N VAL A 400 -5.38 25.04 9.68
CA VAL A 400 -5.91 26.42 9.70
C VAL A 400 -7.00 26.50 10.76
N ILE A 401 -6.89 27.52 11.65
CA ILE A 401 -7.87 27.79 12.71
C ILE A 401 -8.80 28.88 12.20
N PRO A 402 -10.12 28.70 12.29
CA PRO A 402 -11.12 29.71 11.91
C PRO A 402 -10.97 31.03 12.67
#